data_a9244c21a6c5b039a0de9ae7098fc032
#
_entry.id   a9244c21a6c5b039a0de9ae7098fc032
#
_cell.length_a   1.000
_cell.length_b   1.000
_cell.length_c   1.000
_cell.angle_alpha   90.00
_cell.angle_beta   90.00
_cell.angle_gamma   90.00
#
_symmetry.space_group_name_H-M   'P 1'
#
loop_
_entity.id
_entity.type
_entity.pdbx_description
1 polymer ?
#
loop_
_entity_poly.entity_id
_entity_poly.type
_entity_poly.pdbx_seq_one_letter_code
_entity_poly.pdbx_strand_id
1 'polypeptide(L)'
;TENINEKIYSEKIDVFEDSRNTQKENAKYAKIDDFPIVNQMPELPTGCEITALTMVLQYYGFPAEKTDLAYNYLPIASASFYYDEENRLCGPDLNEYFVGDPGTVGGYICGTEAICKAANDYLKAQGSSLHAIDISGVSFDELYQFIENKTPVVVWVMLEMAIRGGTKGWYTQLGEYVEWSTNDHGAVLIGYDEEAVTIADPICGEIQYSMQQFETVFSSRGNKCVILKD
;
A
#
# COMPACT_ATOMS: atom_id res chain seq x y z
N THR A 1 -52.75 30.56 -15.89
CA THR A 1 -52.21 30.34 -14.53
C THR A 1 -51.39 29.10 -14.59
N GLU A 2 -50.11 29.26 -14.91
CA GLU A 2 -49.11 28.15 -14.81
C GLU A 2 -49.00 27.72 -13.35
N ASN A 3 -49.00 26.44 -13.17
CA ASN A 3 -49.05 25.79 -11.86
C ASN A 3 -47.72 26.02 -11.12
N ILE A 4 -47.73 26.84 -10.07
CA ILE A 4 -46.58 27.20 -9.27
C ILE A 4 -45.78 25.93 -8.78
N ASN A 5 -46.48 24.81 -8.62
CA ASN A 5 -45.88 23.52 -8.22
C ASN A 5 -45.00 22.90 -9.30
N GLU A 6 -45.34 23.07 -10.60
CA GLU A 6 -44.51 22.56 -11.69
C GLU A 6 -43.20 23.35 -11.84
N LYS A 7 -43.28 24.68 -11.60
CA LYS A 7 -42.10 25.55 -11.65
C LYS A 7 -41.09 25.24 -10.51
N ILE A 8 -41.60 24.98 -9.29
CA ILE A 8 -40.79 24.59 -8.13
C ILE A 8 -40.15 23.21 -8.33
N TYR A 9 -40.84 22.29 -9.03
CA TYR A 9 -40.33 20.95 -9.34
C TYR A 9 -39.24 21.00 -10.41
N SER A 10 -39.40 21.83 -11.45
CA SER A 10 -38.36 21.97 -12.50
C SER A 10 -37.11 22.67 -11.95
N GLU A 11 -37.24 23.74 -11.15
CA GLU A 11 -36.08 24.40 -10.50
C GLU A 11 -35.32 23.48 -9.52
N LYS A 12 -36.01 22.56 -8.83
CA LYS A 12 -35.36 21.58 -7.97
C LYS A 12 -34.63 20.49 -8.77
N ILE A 13 -35.16 20.07 -9.91
CA ILE A 13 -34.52 19.09 -10.78
C ILE A 13 -33.27 19.68 -11.42
N ASP A 14 -33.32 20.93 -11.90
CA ASP A 14 -32.17 21.63 -12.46
C ASP A 14 -31.05 21.85 -11.44
N VAL A 15 -31.37 22.15 -10.18
CA VAL A 15 -30.38 22.28 -9.10
C VAL A 15 -29.76 20.93 -8.72
N PHE A 16 -30.54 19.81 -8.80
CA PHE A 16 -30.02 18.47 -8.55
C PHE A 16 -29.24 17.89 -9.73
N GLU A 17 -29.55 18.28 -10.98
CA GLU A 17 -28.77 17.91 -12.15
C GLU A 17 -27.50 18.73 -12.27
N ASP A 18 -27.51 20.01 -11.92
CA ASP A 18 -26.32 20.88 -11.90
C ASP A 18 -25.35 20.48 -10.78
N SER A 19 -25.87 20.09 -9.60
CA SER A 19 -25.02 19.54 -8.53
C SER A 19 -24.41 18.16 -8.88
N ARG A 20 -25.11 17.34 -9.68
CA ARG A 20 -24.56 16.06 -10.17
C ARG A 20 -23.57 16.25 -11.32
N ASN A 21 -23.77 17.27 -12.15
CA ASN A 21 -22.84 17.61 -13.23
C ASN A 21 -21.57 18.31 -12.67
N THR A 22 -21.70 19.17 -11.66
CA THR A 22 -20.53 19.79 -11.01
C THR A 22 -19.69 18.80 -10.20
N GLN A 23 -20.26 17.69 -9.72
CA GLN A 23 -19.48 16.60 -9.12
C GLN A 23 -18.85 15.66 -10.19
N LYS A 24 -19.28 15.73 -11.44
CA LYS A 24 -18.74 14.90 -12.53
C LYS A 24 -17.66 15.59 -13.37
N GLU A 25 -17.44 16.87 -13.21
CA GLU A 25 -16.38 17.64 -13.88
C GLU A 25 -15.11 17.86 -13.00
N ASN A 26 -15.03 17.30 -11.79
CA ASN A 26 -13.84 17.37 -10.96
C ASN A 26 -12.85 16.26 -11.33
N ALA A 27 -11.86 16.71 -12.09
CA ALA A 27 -10.52 16.16 -12.30
C ALA A 27 -10.35 14.67 -11.97
N LYS A 28 -10.42 13.83 -12.99
CA LYS A 28 -9.92 12.45 -12.99
C LYS A 28 -8.38 12.39 -12.79
N TYR A 29 -7.88 13.20 -11.91
CA TYR A 29 -6.45 13.37 -11.67
C TYR A 29 -6.20 13.89 -10.25
N ALA A 30 -5.31 13.25 -9.53
CA ALA A 30 -4.74 13.75 -8.28
C ALA A 30 -3.29 13.28 -8.14
N LYS A 31 -2.45 14.13 -7.56
CA LYS A 31 -1.05 13.78 -7.23
C LYS A 31 -0.65 14.45 -5.92
N ILE A 32 0.11 13.73 -5.11
CA ILE A 32 0.79 14.27 -3.94
C ILE A 32 2.13 14.83 -4.42
N ASP A 33 2.26 16.15 -4.39
CA ASP A 33 3.47 16.85 -4.82
C ASP A 33 4.55 16.77 -3.74
N ASP A 34 5.81 16.88 -4.15
CA ASP A 34 6.99 16.89 -3.27
C ASP A 34 7.06 15.69 -2.30
N PHE A 35 6.52 14.53 -2.73
CA PHE A 35 6.56 13.32 -1.92
C PHE A 35 8.01 12.84 -1.77
N PRO A 36 8.47 12.51 -0.54
CA PRO A 36 9.85 12.09 -0.32
C PRO A 36 10.13 10.73 -0.98
N ILE A 37 11.27 10.63 -1.65
CA ILE A 37 11.74 9.38 -2.27
C ILE A 37 12.93 8.86 -1.51
N VAL A 38 12.82 7.62 -1.01
CA VAL A 38 13.90 6.91 -0.32
C VAL A 38 14.26 5.65 -1.11
N ASN A 39 15.53 5.50 -1.49
CA ASN A 39 16.01 4.29 -2.13
C ASN A 39 16.32 3.21 -1.07
N GLN A 40 15.85 1.98 -1.27
CA GLN A 40 16.13 0.88 -0.36
C GLN A 40 17.58 0.42 -0.39
N MET A 41 18.23 0.55 -1.55
CA MET A 41 19.61 0.11 -1.76
C MET A 41 20.62 1.11 -1.17
N PRO A 42 21.82 0.65 -0.78
CA PRO A 42 22.25 -0.76 -0.69
C PRO A 42 21.89 -1.45 0.62
N GLU A 43 21.34 -0.72 1.61
CA GLU A 43 21.21 -1.18 3.00
C GLU A 43 20.11 -2.25 3.18
N LEU A 44 19.05 -2.17 2.41
CA LEU A 44 17.86 -3.05 2.54
C LEU A 44 17.48 -3.69 1.19
N PRO A 45 18.30 -4.60 0.63
CA PRO A 45 18.05 -5.14 -0.71
C PRO A 45 16.72 -5.89 -0.87
N THR A 46 16.10 -6.33 0.23
CA THR A 46 14.75 -6.94 0.22
C THR A 46 13.75 -6.20 1.11
N GLY A 47 14.06 -4.97 1.54
CA GLY A 47 13.23 -4.17 2.45
C GLY A 47 12.34 -3.14 1.76
N CYS A 48 11.67 -3.48 0.67
CA CYS A 48 10.84 -2.55 -0.09
C CYS A 48 9.64 -2.04 0.73
N GLU A 49 8.96 -2.91 1.48
CA GLU A 49 7.75 -2.54 2.24
C GLU A 49 8.09 -1.56 3.38
N ILE A 50 9.18 -1.82 4.12
CA ILE A 50 9.59 -0.92 5.20
C ILE A 50 10.18 0.39 4.67
N THR A 51 10.79 0.37 3.48
CA THR A 51 11.25 1.59 2.82
C THR A 51 10.06 2.40 2.30
N ALA A 52 9.02 1.76 1.77
CA ALA A 52 7.76 2.41 1.40
C ALA A 52 7.11 3.08 2.62
N LEU A 53 7.03 2.39 3.76
CA LEU A 53 6.56 2.98 5.02
C LEU A 53 7.43 4.17 5.45
N THR A 54 8.75 4.08 5.28
CA THR A 54 9.66 5.20 5.61
C THR A 54 9.30 6.46 4.83
N MET A 55 9.05 6.34 3.54
CA MET A 55 8.63 7.47 2.69
C MET A 55 7.32 8.08 3.18
N VAL A 56 6.34 7.25 3.54
CA VAL A 56 5.05 7.73 4.08
C VAL A 56 5.24 8.46 5.42
N LEU A 57 6.04 7.93 6.34
CA LEU A 57 6.33 8.59 7.61
C LEU A 57 7.04 9.93 7.41
N GLN A 58 8.01 10.00 6.49
CA GLN A 58 8.69 11.26 6.14
C GLN A 58 7.73 12.29 5.54
N TYR A 59 6.77 11.85 4.71
CA TYR A 59 5.72 12.73 4.19
C TYR A 59 4.88 13.37 5.30
N TYR A 60 4.57 12.63 6.36
CA TYR A 60 3.89 13.17 7.54
C TYR A 60 4.81 13.95 8.50
N GLY A 61 6.07 14.19 8.11
CA GLY A 61 7.02 15.04 8.84
C GLY A 61 7.82 14.33 9.93
N PHE A 62 7.79 13.00 10.00
CA PHE A 62 8.62 12.26 10.94
C PHE A 62 10.05 12.06 10.40
N PRO A 63 11.09 12.17 11.26
CA PRO A 63 12.48 11.91 10.85
C PRO A 63 12.77 10.41 10.78
N ALA A 64 11.98 9.69 10.00
CA ALA A 64 12.08 8.23 9.90
C ALA A 64 13.25 7.83 8.99
N GLU A 65 14.02 6.84 9.44
CA GLU A 65 15.14 6.25 8.70
C GLU A 65 14.85 4.77 8.41
N LYS A 66 15.04 4.34 7.16
CA LYS A 66 14.66 2.98 6.70
C LYS A 66 15.32 1.87 7.50
N THR A 67 16.60 2.03 7.86
CA THR A 67 17.36 1.04 8.64
C THR A 67 16.93 1.02 10.10
N ASP A 68 16.58 2.18 10.68
CA ASP A 68 16.03 2.25 12.04
C ASP A 68 14.68 1.54 12.11
N LEU A 69 13.80 1.82 11.15
CA LEU A 69 12.50 1.15 11.08
C LEU A 69 12.63 -0.36 10.87
N ALA A 70 13.56 -0.78 10.00
CA ALA A 70 13.77 -2.20 9.69
C ALA A 70 14.26 -3.01 10.90
N TYR A 71 15.19 -2.45 11.70
CA TYR A 71 15.82 -3.23 12.75
C TYR A 71 15.28 -2.97 14.16
N ASN A 72 14.57 -1.87 14.39
CA ASN A 72 14.05 -1.54 15.71
C ASN A 72 12.51 -1.64 15.81
N TYR A 73 11.79 -1.66 14.69
CA TYR A 73 10.33 -1.64 14.70
C TYR A 73 9.68 -2.75 13.86
N LEU A 74 10.29 -3.16 12.73
CA LEU A 74 9.71 -4.22 11.90
C LEU A 74 9.78 -5.57 12.64
N PRO A 75 8.66 -6.29 12.82
CA PRO A 75 8.71 -7.64 13.36
C PRO A 75 9.40 -8.57 12.35
N ILE A 76 10.50 -9.18 12.78
CA ILE A 76 11.32 -10.08 11.97
C ILE A 76 11.27 -11.48 12.54
N ALA A 77 11.06 -12.47 11.68
CA ALA A 77 11.21 -13.89 12.00
C ALA A 77 12.34 -14.52 11.18
N SER A 78 13.13 -15.39 11.81
CA SER A 78 14.11 -16.19 11.08
C SER A 78 13.44 -17.04 9.99
N ALA A 79 14.08 -17.18 8.83
CA ALA A 79 13.62 -18.06 7.75
C ALA A 79 13.84 -19.54 8.13
N SER A 80 13.12 -19.99 9.15
CA SER A 80 13.19 -21.35 9.71
C SER A 80 12.01 -22.16 9.22
N PHE A 81 12.28 -23.15 8.39
CA PHE A 81 11.27 -24.03 7.81
C PHE A 81 11.43 -25.47 8.30
N TYR A 82 10.31 -26.16 8.46
CA TYR A 82 10.28 -27.57 8.87
C TYR A 82 9.12 -28.29 8.19
N TYR A 83 9.12 -29.61 8.23
CA TYR A 83 7.99 -30.43 7.79
C TYR A 83 7.22 -30.93 8.99
N ASP A 84 5.90 -30.77 8.97
CA ASP A 84 5.01 -31.30 10.00
C ASP A 84 4.74 -32.81 9.82
N GLU A 85 3.87 -33.39 10.68
CA GLU A 85 3.50 -34.80 10.65
C GLU A 85 2.76 -35.20 9.35
N GLU A 86 2.14 -34.22 8.67
CA GLU A 86 1.46 -34.41 7.38
C GLU A 86 2.38 -34.17 6.18
N ASN A 87 3.68 -33.99 6.43
CA ASN A 87 4.70 -33.68 5.41
C ASN A 87 4.42 -32.38 4.64
N ARG A 88 3.79 -31.40 5.29
CA ARG A 88 3.61 -30.04 4.77
C ARG A 88 4.78 -29.16 5.21
N LEU A 89 5.30 -28.36 4.28
CA LEU A 89 6.31 -27.34 4.63
C LEU A 89 5.65 -26.28 5.52
N CYS A 90 6.25 -26.03 6.68
CA CYS A 90 5.79 -25.05 7.65
C CYS A 90 6.86 -23.99 7.90
N GLY A 91 6.43 -22.76 8.27
CA GLY A 91 7.32 -21.64 8.54
C GLY A 91 6.61 -20.45 9.19
N PRO A 92 7.30 -19.32 9.37
CA PRO A 92 6.72 -18.11 9.96
C PRO A 92 5.59 -17.53 9.11
N ASP A 93 4.69 -16.78 9.75
CA ASP A 93 3.63 -16.07 9.05
C ASP A 93 4.19 -14.82 8.35
N LEU A 94 4.06 -14.77 7.03
CA LEU A 94 4.46 -13.61 6.22
C LEU A 94 3.61 -12.36 6.49
N ASN A 95 2.42 -12.49 7.02
CA ASN A 95 1.58 -11.35 7.32
C ASN A 95 2.02 -10.65 8.62
N GLU A 96 2.39 -11.45 9.63
CA GLU A 96 2.84 -10.94 10.95
C GLU A 96 4.32 -10.53 10.97
N TYR A 97 5.17 -11.15 10.13
CA TYR A 97 6.62 -10.98 10.19
C TYR A 97 7.22 -10.75 8.81
N PHE A 98 8.28 -9.93 8.76
CA PHE A 98 9.25 -10.03 7.69
C PHE A 98 10.08 -11.31 7.90
N VAL A 99 10.05 -12.21 6.93
CA VAL A 99 10.75 -13.50 7.06
C VAL A 99 12.16 -13.39 6.48
N GLY A 100 13.16 -13.62 7.31
CA GLY A 100 14.56 -13.45 6.98
C GLY A 100 15.13 -12.12 7.47
N ASP A 101 16.08 -11.55 6.74
CA ASP A 101 16.72 -10.28 7.05
C ASP A 101 16.58 -9.31 5.86
N PRO A 102 15.92 -8.16 6.02
CA PRO A 102 15.73 -7.19 4.93
C PRO A 102 17.05 -6.57 4.43
N GLY A 103 18.11 -6.61 5.24
CA GLY A 103 19.47 -6.18 4.88
C GLY A 103 20.24 -7.18 4.03
N THR A 104 19.65 -8.30 3.64
CA THR A 104 20.28 -9.33 2.80
C THR A 104 19.43 -9.69 1.58
N VAL A 105 20.09 -10.24 0.57
CA VAL A 105 19.38 -10.76 -0.63
C VAL A 105 18.59 -12.05 -0.35
N GLY A 106 18.72 -12.62 0.83
CA GLY A 106 18.01 -13.82 1.28
C GLY A 106 16.74 -13.53 2.08
N GLY A 107 16.38 -12.27 2.27
CA GLY A 107 15.11 -11.88 2.87
C GLY A 107 13.94 -12.19 1.93
N TYR A 108 12.76 -12.37 2.52
CA TYR A 108 11.53 -12.63 1.76
C TYR A 108 10.71 -11.34 1.61
N ILE A 109 9.56 -11.32 2.23
CA ILE A 109 8.61 -10.19 2.26
C ILE A 109 7.93 -10.13 3.63
N CYS A 110 7.12 -9.08 3.84
CA CYS A 110 6.10 -9.07 4.89
C CYS A 110 4.75 -8.58 4.36
N GLY A 111 3.70 -8.91 5.10
CA GLY A 111 2.35 -8.44 4.82
C GLY A 111 2.01 -7.13 5.51
N THR A 112 0.75 -6.76 5.38
CA THR A 112 0.21 -5.50 5.90
C THR A 112 0.25 -5.40 7.42
N GLU A 113 0.06 -6.51 8.13
CA GLU A 113 0.05 -6.53 9.60
C GLU A 113 1.43 -6.18 10.18
N ALA A 114 2.52 -6.75 9.62
CA ALA A 114 3.88 -6.41 10.02
C ALA A 114 4.19 -4.93 9.82
N ILE A 115 3.77 -4.35 8.69
CA ILE A 115 3.95 -2.92 8.40
C ILE A 115 3.09 -2.04 9.30
N CYS A 116 1.83 -2.40 9.55
CA CYS A 116 0.98 -1.69 10.51
C CYS A 116 1.60 -1.70 11.90
N LYS A 117 2.14 -2.85 12.34
CA LYS A 117 2.80 -2.94 13.64
C LYS A 117 4.04 -2.07 13.72
N ALA A 118 4.91 -2.12 12.72
CA ALA A 118 6.12 -1.29 12.65
C ALA A 118 5.78 0.21 12.70
N ALA A 119 4.78 0.63 11.90
CA ALA A 119 4.30 2.01 11.88
C ALA A 119 3.74 2.44 13.24
N ASN A 120 2.87 1.63 13.85
CA ASN A 120 2.20 1.97 15.10
C ASN A 120 3.18 2.02 16.28
N ASP A 121 4.15 1.11 16.34
CA ASP A 121 5.18 1.13 17.37
C ASP A 121 6.10 2.36 17.22
N TYR A 122 6.48 2.73 15.99
CA TYR A 122 7.24 3.93 15.71
C TYR A 122 6.47 5.21 16.06
N LEU A 123 5.24 5.35 15.55
CA LEU A 123 4.39 6.52 15.80
C LEU A 123 4.13 6.72 17.29
N LYS A 124 3.88 5.64 18.03
CA LYS A 124 3.74 5.68 19.49
C LYS A 124 5.02 6.18 20.16
N ALA A 125 6.19 5.73 19.72
CA ALA A 125 7.47 6.21 20.24
C ALA A 125 7.70 7.70 19.96
N GLN A 126 7.15 8.22 18.85
CA GLN A 126 7.17 9.65 18.52
C GLN A 126 6.07 10.46 19.24
N GLY A 127 5.20 9.84 20.02
CA GLY A 127 4.09 10.52 20.71
C GLY A 127 2.99 11.02 19.75
N SER A 128 2.87 10.43 18.58
CA SER A 128 1.88 10.80 17.56
C SER A 128 0.51 10.16 17.84
N SER A 129 -0.56 10.86 17.40
CA SER A 129 -1.94 10.32 17.35
C SER A 129 -2.20 9.52 16.06
N LEU A 130 -1.38 9.73 15.03
CA LEU A 130 -1.49 8.95 13.80
C LEU A 130 -1.32 7.44 14.07
N HIS A 131 -2.05 6.64 13.32
CA HIS A 131 -1.91 5.19 13.36
C HIS A 131 -2.06 4.58 11.96
N ALA A 132 -1.40 3.46 11.75
CA ALA A 132 -1.50 2.69 10.52
C ALA A 132 -2.76 1.83 10.52
N ILE A 133 -3.44 1.81 9.39
CA ILE A 133 -4.66 1.02 9.16
C ILE A 133 -4.44 0.17 7.91
N ASP A 134 -4.66 -1.13 8.06
CA ASP A 134 -4.82 -2.05 6.93
C ASP A 134 -6.19 -1.81 6.30
N ILE A 135 -6.19 -1.34 5.06
CA ILE A 135 -7.38 -1.10 4.25
C ILE A 135 -7.46 -2.04 3.05
N SER A 136 -6.81 -3.20 3.15
CA SER A 136 -6.79 -4.20 2.06
C SER A 136 -8.20 -4.58 1.61
N GLY A 137 -8.36 -4.76 0.30
CA GLY A 137 -9.63 -5.09 -0.31
C GLY A 137 -10.49 -3.89 -0.70
N VAL A 138 -10.03 -2.64 -0.46
CA VAL A 138 -10.74 -1.44 -0.94
C VAL A 138 -10.92 -1.48 -2.47
N SER A 139 -11.98 -0.86 -2.94
CA SER A 139 -12.20 -0.63 -4.37
C SER A 139 -11.20 0.38 -4.93
N PHE A 140 -11.01 0.40 -6.26
CA PHE A 140 -10.16 1.40 -6.90
C PHE A 140 -10.67 2.83 -6.70
N ASP A 141 -11.99 3.03 -6.73
CA ASP A 141 -12.59 4.34 -6.47
C ASP A 141 -12.23 4.86 -5.06
N GLU A 142 -12.31 3.99 -4.04
CA GLU A 142 -11.90 4.35 -2.68
C GLU A 142 -10.38 4.57 -2.57
N LEU A 143 -9.58 3.74 -3.27
CA LEU A 143 -8.13 3.87 -3.31
C LEU A 143 -7.71 5.24 -3.86
N TYR A 144 -8.33 5.68 -4.97
CA TYR A 144 -8.02 6.97 -5.58
C TYR A 144 -8.52 8.16 -4.74
N GLN A 145 -9.62 8.02 -4.00
CA GLN A 145 -10.08 9.04 -3.05
C GLN A 145 -9.05 9.34 -1.95
N PHE A 146 -8.25 8.36 -1.51
CA PHE A 146 -7.16 8.65 -0.58
C PHE A 146 -6.15 9.62 -1.20
N ILE A 147 -5.79 9.45 -2.47
CA ILE A 147 -4.86 10.34 -3.17
C ILE A 147 -5.46 11.74 -3.36
N GLU A 148 -6.76 11.86 -3.68
CA GLU A 148 -7.48 13.14 -3.73
C GLU A 148 -7.40 13.89 -2.40
N ASN A 149 -7.46 13.14 -1.29
CA ASN A 149 -7.34 13.66 0.06
C ASN A 149 -5.89 13.79 0.54
N LYS A 150 -4.89 13.70 -0.36
CA LYS A 150 -3.47 13.79 -0.04
C LYS A 150 -2.98 12.75 0.97
N THR A 151 -3.60 11.58 0.99
CA THR A 151 -3.21 10.44 1.81
C THR A 151 -2.45 9.44 0.94
N PRO A 152 -1.12 9.31 1.09
CA PRO A 152 -0.34 8.31 0.36
C PRO A 152 -0.69 6.90 0.84
N VAL A 153 -0.67 5.93 -0.08
CA VAL A 153 -1.07 4.56 0.22
C VAL A 153 0.10 3.62 -0.03
N VAL A 154 0.56 2.92 1.01
CA VAL A 154 1.51 1.80 0.84
C VAL A 154 0.76 0.65 0.16
N VAL A 155 1.29 0.15 -0.95
CA VAL A 155 0.66 -0.88 -1.78
C VAL A 155 1.59 -2.06 -2.01
N TRP A 156 1.04 -3.28 -2.04
CA TRP A 156 1.74 -4.49 -2.44
C TRP A 156 1.49 -4.75 -3.92
N VAL A 157 2.55 -4.72 -4.68
CA VAL A 157 2.56 -4.85 -6.13
C VAL A 157 3.65 -5.85 -6.57
N MET A 158 4.09 -5.78 -7.81
CA MET A 158 5.20 -6.56 -8.35
C MET A 158 6.30 -5.63 -8.83
N LEU A 159 7.55 -6.08 -8.76
CA LEU A 159 8.69 -5.39 -9.36
C LEU A 159 8.39 -5.00 -10.81
N GLU A 160 8.66 -3.73 -11.16
CA GLU A 160 8.40 -3.16 -12.49
C GLU A 160 6.93 -3.28 -12.94
N MET A 161 6.00 -3.42 -12.01
CA MET A 161 4.57 -3.67 -12.25
C MET A 161 4.35 -4.86 -13.21
N ALA A 162 5.25 -5.85 -13.17
CA ALA A 162 5.19 -7.04 -14.00
C ALA A 162 4.07 -8.00 -13.57
N ILE A 163 3.79 -8.99 -14.39
CA ILE A 163 2.88 -10.09 -14.01
C ILE A 163 3.49 -10.84 -12.83
N ARG A 164 2.64 -11.29 -11.93
CA ARG A 164 3.02 -12.08 -10.76
C ARG A 164 3.86 -13.30 -11.16
N GLY A 165 5.06 -13.39 -10.63
CA GLY A 165 6.01 -14.47 -10.90
C GLY A 165 5.64 -15.79 -10.23
N GLY A 166 6.57 -16.74 -10.26
CA GLY A 166 6.39 -18.01 -9.59
C GLY A 166 6.18 -17.85 -8.08
N THR A 167 5.16 -18.49 -7.54
CA THR A 167 4.84 -18.44 -6.11
C THR A 167 5.48 -19.60 -5.36
N LYS A 168 5.87 -19.31 -4.10
CA LYS A 168 6.30 -20.29 -3.10
C LYS A 168 5.51 -20.03 -1.83
N GLY A 169 5.28 -21.08 -1.05
CA GLY A 169 4.51 -20.90 0.17
C GLY A 169 4.70 -22.05 1.14
N TRP A 170 4.15 -21.88 2.32
CA TRP A 170 4.20 -22.84 3.41
C TRP A 170 3.00 -22.63 4.33
N TYR A 171 2.81 -23.53 5.27
CA TYR A 171 1.81 -23.42 6.30
C TYR A 171 2.37 -22.70 7.55
N THR A 172 1.60 -21.82 8.14
CA THR A 172 1.93 -21.22 9.45
C THR A 172 1.71 -22.26 10.57
N GLN A 173 2.14 -21.93 11.79
CA GLN A 173 1.85 -22.76 12.96
C GLN A 173 0.35 -22.89 13.25
N LEU A 174 -0.47 -21.94 12.79
CA LEU A 174 -1.92 -21.98 12.92
C LEU A 174 -2.59 -22.81 11.80
N GLY A 175 -1.80 -23.34 10.86
CA GLY A 175 -2.29 -24.15 9.73
C GLY A 175 -2.80 -23.32 8.55
N GLU A 176 -2.57 -22.03 8.51
CA GLU A 176 -2.89 -21.17 7.38
C GLU A 176 -1.79 -21.26 6.32
N TYR A 177 -2.19 -21.29 5.05
CA TYR A 177 -1.23 -21.28 3.95
C TYR A 177 -0.89 -19.85 3.57
N VAL A 178 0.40 -19.51 3.66
CA VAL A 178 0.94 -18.24 3.21
C VAL A 178 1.81 -18.44 1.98
N GLU A 179 1.76 -17.49 1.06
CA GLU A 179 2.56 -17.52 -0.15
C GLU A 179 3.15 -16.17 -0.50
N TRP A 180 4.27 -16.19 -1.19
CA TRP A 180 4.93 -15.03 -1.76
C TRP A 180 5.32 -15.31 -3.21
N SER A 181 5.57 -14.26 -3.97
CA SER A 181 6.04 -14.34 -5.34
C SER A 181 7.49 -13.84 -5.42
N THR A 182 8.27 -14.42 -6.32
CA THR A 182 9.70 -14.08 -6.49
C THR A 182 9.93 -12.62 -6.93
N ASN A 183 8.87 -11.93 -7.37
CA ASN A 183 8.88 -10.52 -7.74
C ASN A 183 7.91 -9.67 -6.91
N ASP A 184 7.52 -10.12 -5.72
CA ASP A 184 6.72 -9.28 -4.80
C ASP A 184 7.45 -7.99 -4.47
N HIS A 185 6.69 -6.88 -4.37
CA HIS A 185 7.24 -5.56 -4.14
C HIS A 185 6.29 -4.67 -3.33
N GLY A 186 6.85 -3.87 -2.43
CA GLY A 186 6.16 -2.82 -1.70
C GLY A 186 6.53 -1.45 -2.27
N ALA A 187 5.54 -0.60 -2.50
CA ALA A 187 5.72 0.75 -3.01
C ALA A 187 4.66 1.71 -2.45
N VAL A 188 4.64 2.97 -2.84
CA VAL A 188 3.63 3.94 -2.41
C VAL A 188 2.89 4.51 -3.62
N LEU A 189 1.57 4.40 -3.64
CA LEU A 189 0.72 5.11 -4.59
C LEU A 189 0.63 6.57 -4.13
N ILE A 190 1.00 7.51 -5.03
CA ILE A 190 1.05 8.94 -4.74
C ILE A 190 0.32 9.81 -5.77
N GLY A 191 -0.18 9.22 -6.85
CA GLY A 191 -0.90 9.96 -7.88
C GLY A 191 -1.62 9.05 -8.86
N TYR A 192 -2.57 9.64 -9.58
CA TYR A 192 -3.23 9.00 -10.71
C TYR A 192 -3.81 10.05 -11.66
N ASP A 193 -4.03 9.66 -12.91
CA ASP A 193 -4.82 10.36 -13.91
C ASP A 193 -5.68 9.37 -14.70
N GLU A 194 -6.25 9.77 -15.84
CA GLU A 194 -7.14 8.91 -16.63
C GLU A 194 -6.44 7.69 -17.25
N GLU A 195 -5.12 7.72 -17.41
CA GLU A 195 -4.34 6.72 -18.14
C GLU A 195 -3.32 6.00 -17.24
N ALA A 196 -2.84 6.67 -16.18
CA ALA A 196 -1.70 6.22 -15.40
C ALA A 196 -1.86 6.43 -13.90
N VAL A 197 -1.08 5.67 -13.14
CA VAL A 197 -0.80 5.91 -11.72
C VAL A 197 0.63 6.37 -11.53
N THR A 198 0.87 7.21 -10.52
CA THR A 198 2.22 7.61 -10.10
C THR A 198 2.59 6.86 -8.82
N ILE A 199 3.70 6.16 -8.87
CA ILE A 199 4.23 5.33 -7.79
C ILE A 199 5.55 5.93 -7.29
N ALA A 200 5.70 6.08 -5.98
CA ALA A 200 6.99 6.26 -5.33
C ALA A 200 7.56 4.86 -5.01
N ASP A 201 8.54 4.46 -5.79
CA ASP A 201 9.13 3.13 -5.77
C ASP A 201 10.48 3.16 -5.03
N PRO A 202 10.70 2.25 -4.04
CA PRO A 202 11.96 2.20 -3.28
C PRO A 202 13.22 1.87 -4.10
N ILE A 203 13.07 1.42 -5.34
CA ILE A 203 14.19 1.09 -6.24
C ILE A 203 14.31 2.11 -7.36
N CYS A 204 13.18 2.42 -8.02
CA CYS A 204 13.16 3.22 -9.25
C CYS A 204 12.89 4.70 -9.00
N GLY A 205 12.46 5.10 -7.79
CA GLY A 205 12.06 6.47 -7.50
C GLY A 205 10.63 6.77 -7.97
N GLU A 206 10.32 8.00 -8.32
CA GLU A 206 9.00 8.34 -8.86
C GLU A 206 8.87 7.81 -10.29
N ILE A 207 7.89 6.97 -10.55
CA ILE A 207 7.64 6.32 -11.84
C ILE A 207 6.15 6.22 -12.13
N GLN A 208 5.77 6.22 -13.39
CA GLN A 208 4.39 6.02 -13.84
C GLN A 208 4.20 4.67 -14.50
N TYR A 209 3.03 4.07 -14.23
CA TYR A 209 2.56 2.85 -14.88
C TYR A 209 1.16 3.07 -15.41
N SER A 210 0.75 2.36 -16.47
CA SER A 210 -0.64 2.47 -16.93
C SER A 210 -1.61 2.03 -15.81
N MET A 211 -2.74 2.72 -15.70
CA MET A 211 -3.77 2.40 -14.71
C MET A 211 -4.19 0.92 -14.79
N GLN A 212 -4.45 0.42 -16.02
CA GLN A 212 -4.83 -0.97 -16.22
C GLN A 212 -3.77 -1.95 -15.72
N GLN A 213 -2.48 -1.68 -15.95
CA GLN A 213 -1.39 -2.53 -15.48
C GLN A 213 -1.33 -2.56 -13.95
N PHE A 214 -1.40 -1.38 -13.32
CA PHE A 214 -1.43 -1.26 -11.86
C PHE A 214 -2.62 -2.01 -11.25
N GLU A 215 -3.83 -1.77 -11.73
CA GLU A 215 -5.04 -2.41 -11.20
C GLU A 215 -4.99 -3.94 -11.34
N THR A 216 -4.48 -4.44 -12.46
CA THR A 216 -4.28 -5.88 -12.67
C THR A 216 -3.30 -6.47 -11.65
N VAL A 217 -2.15 -5.82 -11.47
CA VAL A 217 -1.08 -6.28 -10.56
C VAL A 217 -1.53 -6.16 -9.10
N PHE A 218 -2.08 -5.03 -8.70
CA PHE A 218 -2.57 -4.78 -7.35
C PHE A 218 -3.68 -5.78 -6.96
N SER A 219 -4.63 -6.04 -7.86
CA SER A 219 -5.68 -7.07 -7.64
C SER A 219 -5.09 -8.47 -7.46
N SER A 220 -4.01 -8.80 -8.17
CA SER A 220 -3.34 -10.10 -8.04
C SER A 220 -2.74 -10.32 -6.65
N ARG A 221 -2.56 -9.24 -5.86
CA ARG A 221 -2.12 -9.24 -4.47
C ARG A 221 -3.27 -9.08 -3.46
N GLY A 222 -4.52 -9.18 -3.90
CA GLY A 222 -5.70 -9.03 -3.04
C GLY A 222 -5.92 -7.61 -2.57
N ASN A 223 -5.54 -6.61 -3.37
CA ASN A 223 -5.62 -5.19 -3.05
C ASN A 223 -5.01 -4.86 -1.68
N LYS A 224 -3.85 -5.46 -1.36
CA LYS A 224 -3.17 -5.23 -0.08
C LYS A 224 -2.64 -3.81 0.00
N CYS A 225 -3.06 -3.06 1.02
CA CYS A 225 -2.61 -1.69 1.21
C CYS A 225 -2.79 -1.18 2.64
N VAL A 226 -1.96 -0.18 2.99
CA VAL A 226 -1.93 0.46 4.32
C VAL A 226 -1.87 1.97 4.16
N ILE A 227 -2.61 2.69 5.02
CA ILE A 227 -2.55 4.15 5.16
C ILE A 227 -2.20 4.55 6.59
N LEU A 228 -1.77 5.81 6.77
CA LEU A 228 -1.70 6.45 8.08
C LEU A 228 -2.88 7.41 8.23
N LYS A 229 -3.52 7.40 9.39
CA LYS A 229 -4.68 8.24 9.71
C LYS A 229 -4.68 8.61 11.21
N ASP A 230 -5.29 9.78 11.54
CA ASP A 230 -5.63 10.20 12.91
C ASP A 230 -6.81 9.40 13.47
#